data_db1c2c0294df2f42e1af632e867495ec
#
_entry.id   db1c2c0294df2f42e1af632e867495ec
#
_cell.length_a   1.000
_cell.length_b   1.000
_cell.length_c   1.000
_cell.angle_alpha   90.00
_cell.angle_beta   90.00
_cell.angle_gamma   90.00
#
_symmetry.space_group_name_H-M   'P 1'
#
loop_
_entity.id
_entity.type
_entity.pdbx_description
1 polymer ?
#
loop_
_entity_poly.entity_id
_entity_poly.type
_entity_poly.pdbx_seq_one_letter_code
_entity_poly.pdbx_strand_id
1 'polypeptide(L)'
;KDSANADALKKFIAATKKGYDYALANPDKAADILVEQAKEAQLDSKLTRTSMEKIAKNNYWTTDDPKSLPGTTNFDDAQPYLEFQYKAGTYKDQDGNDPASAPQAKDLATNEYVG
;
A
#
# COMPACT_ATOMS: atom_id res chain seq x y z
N LYS A 1 -17.37 7.57 -12.06
CA LYS A 1 -15.95 7.78 -12.40
C LYS A 1 -15.77 9.24 -12.75
N ASP A 2 -15.09 9.97 -11.89
CA ASP A 2 -14.90 11.41 -12.07
C ASP A 2 -13.67 11.64 -12.96
N SER A 3 -13.92 11.82 -14.26
CA SER A 3 -12.85 12.05 -15.24
C SER A 3 -12.07 13.36 -14.99
N ALA A 4 -12.66 14.32 -14.29
CA ALA A 4 -12.01 15.60 -13.99
C ALA A 4 -10.80 15.46 -13.06
N ASN A 5 -10.79 14.45 -12.18
CA ASN A 5 -9.71 14.22 -11.22
C ASN A 5 -8.73 13.11 -11.65
N ALA A 6 -8.99 12.41 -12.75
CA ALA A 6 -8.17 11.28 -13.19
C ALA A 6 -6.71 11.68 -13.44
N ASP A 7 -6.47 12.83 -14.07
CA ASP A 7 -5.14 13.35 -14.36
C ASP A 7 -4.37 13.74 -13.08
N ALA A 8 -5.06 14.38 -12.15
CA ALA A 8 -4.48 14.72 -10.86
C ALA A 8 -4.12 13.46 -10.06
N LEU A 9 -5.00 12.46 -10.07
CA LEU A 9 -4.77 11.18 -9.41
C LEU A 9 -3.58 10.43 -10.00
N LYS A 10 -3.47 10.36 -11.33
CA LYS A 10 -2.31 9.76 -12.02
C LYS A 10 -1.01 10.46 -11.64
N LYS A 11 -0.99 11.79 -11.63
CA LYS A 11 0.19 12.57 -11.23
C LYS A 11 0.56 12.32 -9.76
N PHE A 12 -0.44 12.25 -8.89
CA PHE A 12 -0.23 11.95 -7.47
C PHE A 12 0.37 10.56 -7.27
N ILE A 13 -0.21 9.53 -7.92
CA ILE A 13 0.30 8.15 -7.84
C ILE A 13 1.72 8.07 -8.40
N ALA A 14 2.00 8.71 -9.55
CA ALA A 14 3.34 8.73 -10.12
C ALA A 14 4.37 9.41 -9.20
N ALA A 15 3.99 10.49 -8.53
CA ALA A 15 4.86 11.16 -7.56
C ALA A 15 5.10 10.27 -6.33
N THR A 16 4.05 9.62 -5.81
CA THR A 16 4.13 8.67 -4.70
C THR A 16 5.06 7.50 -5.04
N LYS A 17 4.91 6.93 -6.24
CA LYS A 17 5.80 5.87 -6.74
C LYS A 17 7.26 6.29 -6.72
N LYS A 18 7.59 7.49 -7.20
CA LYS A 18 8.97 8.02 -7.14
C LYS A 18 9.50 8.08 -5.71
N GLY A 19 8.66 8.42 -4.73
CA GLY A 19 9.02 8.39 -3.32
C GLY A 19 9.38 6.98 -2.83
N TYR A 20 8.58 5.99 -3.19
CA TYR A 20 8.86 4.58 -2.86
C TYR A 20 10.13 4.07 -3.56
N ASP A 21 10.32 4.36 -4.85
CA ASP A 21 11.52 3.97 -5.60
C ASP A 21 12.79 4.58 -4.96
N TYR A 22 12.71 5.86 -4.54
CA TYR A 22 13.81 6.51 -3.83
C TYR A 22 14.10 5.85 -2.49
N ALA A 23 13.07 5.55 -1.70
CA ALA A 23 13.21 4.93 -0.38
C ALA A 23 13.82 3.51 -0.47
N LEU A 24 13.43 2.72 -1.45
CA LEU A 24 14.01 1.40 -1.69
C LEU A 24 15.47 1.48 -2.13
N ALA A 25 15.83 2.46 -2.95
CA ALA A 25 17.19 2.67 -3.42
C ALA A 25 18.11 3.32 -2.36
N ASN A 26 17.54 4.03 -1.38
CA ASN A 26 18.28 4.81 -0.36
C ASN A 26 17.63 4.64 1.02
N PRO A 27 17.56 3.42 1.60
CA PRO A 27 16.78 3.15 2.81
C PRO A 27 17.23 3.99 4.01
N ASP A 28 18.53 4.19 4.21
CA ASP A 28 19.06 4.99 5.32
C ASP A 28 18.64 6.46 5.23
N LYS A 29 18.79 7.06 4.03
CA LYS A 29 18.40 8.45 3.80
C LYS A 29 16.89 8.64 3.92
N ALA A 30 16.11 7.67 3.45
CA ALA A 30 14.66 7.70 3.59
C ALA A 30 14.25 7.63 5.06
N ALA A 31 14.90 6.80 5.86
CA ALA A 31 14.68 6.72 7.30
C ALA A 31 15.02 8.05 8.00
N ASP A 32 16.15 8.68 7.65
CA ASP A 32 16.53 9.98 8.21
C ASP A 32 15.53 11.08 7.88
N ILE A 33 15.07 11.13 6.62
CA ILE A 33 14.04 12.09 6.19
C ILE A 33 12.74 11.85 6.98
N LEU A 34 12.33 10.58 7.15
CA LEU A 34 11.12 10.25 7.90
C LEU A 34 11.20 10.69 9.35
N VAL A 35 12.31 10.41 10.03
CA VAL A 35 12.54 10.83 11.43
C VAL A 35 12.54 12.37 11.55
N GLU A 36 13.17 13.07 10.59
CA GLU A 36 13.23 14.53 10.60
C GLU A 36 11.86 15.16 10.33
N GLN A 37 11.10 14.65 9.39
CA GLN A 37 9.81 15.22 8.98
C GLN A 37 8.66 14.85 9.92
N ALA A 38 8.73 13.70 10.58
CA ALA A 38 7.70 13.21 11.48
C ALA A 38 8.10 13.31 12.96
N LYS A 39 8.61 14.48 13.39
CA LYS A 39 9.11 14.70 14.77
C LYS A 39 8.07 14.40 15.85
N GLU A 40 6.81 14.71 15.56
CA GLU A 40 5.71 14.46 16.50
C GLU A 40 5.49 12.95 16.75
N ALA A 41 5.88 12.09 15.81
CA ALA A 41 5.78 10.64 15.95
C ALA A 41 6.87 10.05 16.88
N GLN A 42 7.86 10.82 17.29
CA GLN A 42 8.97 10.42 18.17
C GLN A 42 9.64 9.09 17.74
N LEU A 43 9.88 8.96 16.43
CA LEU A 43 10.45 7.76 15.85
C LEU A 43 11.89 7.53 16.34
N ASP A 44 12.19 6.29 16.75
CA ASP A 44 13.57 5.88 17.03
C ASP A 44 14.36 5.76 15.72
N SER A 45 15.41 6.56 15.57
CA SER A 45 16.23 6.61 14.33
C SER A 45 16.83 5.25 13.97
N LYS A 46 17.34 4.50 14.95
CA LYS A 46 18.00 3.22 14.71
C LYS A 46 16.98 2.16 14.27
N LEU A 47 15.84 2.11 14.95
CA LEU A 47 14.75 1.20 14.60
C LEU A 47 14.19 1.52 13.22
N THR A 48 13.98 2.81 12.90
CA THR A 48 13.47 3.27 11.62
C THR A 48 14.42 2.88 10.48
N ARG A 49 15.73 3.10 10.62
CA ARG A 49 16.73 2.67 9.63
C ARG A 49 16.70 1.16 9.44
N THR A 50 16.78 0.38 10.53
CA THR A 50 16.75 -1.08 10.48
C THR A 50 15.49 -1.59 9.77
N SER A 51 14.35 -0.96 10.00
CA SER A 51 13.08 -1.32 9.35
C SER A 51 13.12 -1.03 7.86
N MET A 52 13.61 0.15 7.46
CA MET A 52 13.73 0.53 6.05
C MET A 52 14.71 -0.37 5.28
N GLU A 53 15.86 -0.70 5.89
CA GLU A 53 16.82 -1.66 5.31
C GLU A 53 16.19 -3.03 5.09
N LYS A 54 15.42 -3.54 6.07
CA LYS A 54 14.72 -4.82 5.95
C LYS A 54 13.65 -4.80 4.85
N ILE A 55 12.88 -3.71 4.76
CA ILE A 55 11.87 -3.52 3.71
C ILE A 55 12.53 -3.57 2.33
N ALA A 56 13.61 -2.83 2.14
CA ALA A 56 14.34 -2.78 0.88
C ALA A 56 15.00 -4.12 0.54
N LYS A 57 15.68 -4.74 1.51
CA LYS A 57 16.40 -6.01 1.30
C LYS A 57 15.47 -7.18 0.96
N ASN A 58 14.30 -7.22 1.56
CA ASN A 58 13.36 -8.34 1.40
C ASN A 58 12.23 -8.02 0.39
N ASN A 59 12.31 -6.92 -0.33
CA ASN A 59 11.32 -6.50 -1.33
C ASN A 59 9.87 -6.47 -0.81
N TYR A 60 9.66 -6.04 0.45
CA TYR A 60 8.32 -6.06 1.05
C TYR A 60 7.32 -5.10 0.40
N TRP A 61 7.80 -4.09 -0.33
CA TRP A 61 6.96 -3.14 -1.06
C TRP A 61 6.88 -3.41 -2.56
N THR A 62 7.52 -4.48 -3.02
CA THR A 62 7.52 -4.88 -4.42
C THR A 62 7.00 -6.30 -4.54
N THR A 63 6.71 -6.73 -5.74
CA THR A 63 6.35 -8.10 -6.06
C THR A 63 7.44 -8.73 -6.91
N ASP A 64 7.57 -10.05 -6.84
CA ASP A 64 8.50 -10.81 -7.67
C ASP A 64 8.02 -10.94 -9.13
N ASP A 65 6.78 -10.53 -9.44
CA ASP A 65 6.28 -10.48 -10.81
C ASP A 65 6.86 -9.25 -11.54
N PRO A 66 7.75 -9.45 -12.52
CA PRO A 66 8.38 -8.35 -13.27
C PRO A 66 7.39 -7.55 -14.13
N LYS A 67 6.17 -8.05 -14.33
CA LYS A 67 5.10 -7.36 -15.04
C LYS A 67 4.23 -6.50 -14.12
N SER A 68 4.32 -6.71 -12.83
CA SER A 68 3.56 -5.94 -11.86
C SER A 68 4.23 -4.59 -11.61
N LEU A 69 3.47 -3.53 -11.77
CA LEU A 69 3.92 -2.18 -11.41
C LEU A 69 3.73 -1.97 -9.91
N PRO A 70 4.68 -1.32 -9.21
CA PRO A 70 4.48 -0.93 -7.82
C PRO A 70 3.19 -0.11 -7.64
N GLY A 71 2.38 -0.50 -6.66
CA GLY A 71 1.08 0.12 -6.41
C GLY A 71 -0.10 -0.55 -7.12
N THR A 72 0.13 -1.60 -7.92
CA THR A 72 -0.97 -2.41 -8.46
C THR A 72 -1.52 -3.37 -7.40
N THR A 73 -2.81 -3.62 -7.49
CA THR A 73 -3.48 -4.67 -6.71
C THR A 73 -3.53 -5.96 -7.52
N ASN A 74 -3.00 -7.05 -6.98
CA ASN A 74 -3.23 -8.38 -7.50
C ASN A 74 -4.60 -8.89 -6.98
N PHE A 75 -5.60 -8.90 -7.85
CA PHE A 75 -6.96 -9.29 -7.46
C PHE A 75 -7.08 -10.78 -7.15
N ASP A 76 -6.26 -11.63 -7.77
CA ASP A 76 -6.27 -13.08 -7.54
C ASP A 76 -5.74 -13.42 -6.13
N ASP A 77 -4.81 -12.63 -5.61
CA ASP A 77 -4.32 -12.76 -4.23
C ASP A 77 -5.23 -12.05 -3.22
N ALA A 78 -5.78 -10.90 -3.59
CA ALA A 78 -6.62 -10.09 -2.70
C ALA A 78 -7.97 -10.77 -2.41
N GLN A 79 -8.61 -11.41 -3.39
CA GLN A 79 -9.93 -12.00 -3.22
C GLN A 79 -9.97 -13.14 -2.17
N PRO A 80 -9.06 -14.12 -2.18
CA PRO A 80 -9.03 -15.16 -1.13
C PRO A 80 -8.79 -14.57 0.28
N TYR A 81 -8.01 -13.49 0.38
CA TYR A 81 -7.80 -12.82 1.65
C TYR A 81 -9.09 -12.17 2.17
N LEU A 82 -9.85 -11.49 1.32
CA LEU A 82 -11.15 -10.91 1.67
C LEU A 82 -12.16 -11.97 2.11
N GLU A 83 -12.18 -13.10 1.42
CA GLU A 83 -13.02 -14.24 1.79
C GLU A 83 -12.64 -14.87 3.14
N PHE A 84 -11.33 -14.98 3.41
CA PHE A 84 -10.84 -15.42 4.71
C PHE A 84 -11.28 -14.47 5.82
N GLN A 85 -11.12 -13.17 5.64
CA GLN A 85 -11.53 -12.15 6.60
C GLN A 85 -13.05 -12.15 6.82
N TYR A 86 -13.83 -12.35 5.76
CA TYR A 86 -15.28 -12.47 5.87
C TYR A 86 -15.68 -13.68 6.73
N LYS A 87 -15.09 -14.85 6.48
CA LYS A 87 -15.33 -16.07 7.28
C LYS A 87 -14.90 -15.89 8.73
N ALA A 88 -13.91 -15.07 9.00
CA ALA A 88 -13.46 -14.72 10.35
C ALA A 88 -14.37 -13.69 11.05
N GLY A 89 -15.45 -13.20 10.41
CA GLY A 89 -16.37 -12.21 10.98
C GLY A 89 -15.77 -10.82 11.16
N THR A 90 -14.80 -10.44 10.31
CA THR A 90 -14.09 -9.16 10.43
C THR A 90 -14.90 -7.97 9.88
N TYR A 91 -15.84 -8.21 8.96
CA TYR A 91 -16.61 -7.16 8.26
C TYR A 91 -17.96 -6.86 8.88
N LYS A 92 -18.04 -6.81 10.20
CA LYS A 92 -19.29 -6.47 10.89
C LYS A 92 -19.59 -4.98 10.77
N ASP A 93 -20.89 -4.67 10.61
CA ASP A 93 -21.38 -3.31 10.69
C ASP A 93 -21.40 -2.79 12.15
N GLN A 94 -21.86 -1.56 12.37
CA GLN A 94 -21.92 -0.95 13.70
C GLN A 94 -22.89 -1.68 14.64
N ASP A 95 -23.83 -2.42 14.09
CA ASP A 95 -24.83 -3.21 14.85
C ASP A 95 -24.35 -4.67 15.07
N GLY A 96 -23.15 -5.02 14.57
CA GLY A 96 -22.53 -6.32 14.71
C GLY A 96 -23.00 -7.37 13.70
N ASN A 97 -23.73 -6.98 12.65
CA ASN A 97 -24.19 -7.88 11.59
C ASN A 97 -23.12 -8.10 10.54
N ASP A 98 -23.02 -9.31 10.06
CA ASP A 98 -22.16 -9.63 8.92
C ASP A 98 -22.82 -9.17 7.60
N PRO A 99 -22.04 -8.69 6.60
CA PRO A 99 -22.56 -8.43 5.26
C PRO A 99 -23.06 -9.72 4.62
N ALA A 100 -23.93 -9.62 3.61
CA ALA A 100 -24.53 -10.78 2.94
C ALA A 100 -23.50 -11.68 2.22
N SER A 101 -22.35 -11.14 1.86
CA SER A 101 -21.26 -11.84 1.19
C SER A 101 -19.93 -11.16 1.44
N ALA A 102 -18.82 -11.87 1.16
CA ALA A 102 -17.48 -11.26 1.16
C ALA A 102 -17.40 -10.11 0.14
N PRO A 103 -16.70 -9.01 0.47
CA PRO A 103 -16.43 -7.95 -0.49
C PRO A 103 -15.68 -8.48 -1.71
N GLN A 104 -15.96 -7.90 -2.87
CA GLN A 104 -15.21 -8.23 -4.08
C GLN A 104 -14.02 -7.30 -4.24
N ALA A 105 -12.82 -7.83 -4.41
CA ALA A 105 -11.59 -7.04 -4.52
C ALA A 105 -11.66 -6.00 -5.66
N LYS A 106 -12.26 -6.37 -6.79
CA LYS A 106 -12.47 -5.49 -7.95
C LYS A 106 -13.40 -4.30 -7.69
N ASP A 107 -14.23 -4.37 -6.66
CA ASP A 107 -15.14 -3.28 -6.27
C ASP A 107 -14.46 -2.32 -5.26
N LEU A 108 -13.40 -2.79 -4.59
CA LEU A 108 -12.66 -2.02 -3.59
C LEU A 108 -11.44 -1.29 -4.14
N ALA A 109 -10.85 -1.79 -5.23
CA ALA A 109 -9.63 -1.25 -5.81
C ALA A 109 -9.70 -1.22 -7.35
N THR A 110 -8.85 -0.38 -7.95
CA THR A 110 -8.66 -0.33 -9.40
C THR A 110 -7.20 -0.06 -9.73
N ASN A 111 -6.70 -0.70 -10.77
CA ASN A 111 -5.37 -0.45 -11.33
C ASN A 111 -5.39 0.58 -12.47
N GLU A 112 -6.54 1.20 -12.77
CA GLU A 112 -6.73 2.12 -13.90
C GLU A 112 -5.80 3.35 -13.87
N TYR A 113 -5.36 3.75 -12.68
CA TYR A 113 -4.54 4.95 -12.47
C TYR A 113 -3.07 4.66 -12.17
N VAL A 114 -2.69 3.38 -12.16
CA VAL A 114 -1.31 2.93 -11.92
C VAL A 114 -0.64 2.66 -13.26
N GLY A 115 0.35 3.43 -13.61
CA GLY A 115 1.07 3.25 -14.88
C GLY A 115 1.35 4.52 -15.60
#